data_4639b314576b262ea0b8966e967dc474
#
_entry.id   4639b314576b262ea0b8966e967dc474
#
_cell.length_a   1.000
_cell.length_b   1.000
_cell.length_c   1.000
_cell.angle_alpha   90.00
_cell.angle_beta   90.00
_cell.angle_gamma   90.00
#
_symmetry.space_group_name_H-M   'P 1'
#
loop_
_entity.id
_entity.type
_entity.pdbx_description
1 polymer ?
#
loop_
_entity_poly.entity_id
_entity_poly.type
_entity_poly.pdbx_seq_one_letter_code
_entity_poly.pdbx_strand_id
1 'polypeptide(L)'
;FATSAWRARAPGELAAATQRFIDEVIQPCVHDNARALLRRHVQAGDRIAIVTATNEFVTRPIAALLGVDTLIATELQRDALGRATGEIHGVPAFREGKVARVGAWLAHEGRRMQDFERSYFYSDSTNDLALLEQVSDPVATNPSPALQRIAQQRGWPVLRLFE
;
A
#
# COMPACT_ATOMS: atom_id res chain seq x y z
N PHE A 1 0.72 -16.30 7.14
CA PHE A 1 -0.25 -15.51 6.35
C PHE A 1 -1.48 -16.38 6.12
N ALA A 2 -2.68 -15.90 6.48
CA ALA A 2 -3.92 -16.67 6.43
C ALA A 2 -4.45 -16.81 4.99
N THR A 3 -3.75 -17.59 4.16
CA THR A 3 -4.19 -17.89 2.78
C THR A 3 -5.07 -19.13 2.68
N SER A 4 -5.15 -19.94 3.75
CA SER A 4 -5.95 -21.16 3.77
C SER A 4 -7.45 -20.92 3.61
N ALA A 5 -7.97 -19.80 4.10
CA ALA A 5 -9.39 -19.44 4.00
C ALA A 5 -9.85 -19.16 2.54
N TRP A 6 -8.92 -18.91 1.63
CA TRP A 6 -9.18 -18.52 0.23
C TRP A 6 -9.22 -19.73 -0.72
N ARG A 7 -8.65 -20.88 -0.29
CA ARG A 7 -8.51 -22.07 -1.15
C ARG A 7 -9.80 -22.84 -1.42
N ALA A 8 -10.86 -22.64 -0.60
CA ALA A 8 -12.01 -23.55 -0.55
C ALA A 8 -13.35 -22.95 -0.95
N ARG A 9 -13.41 -21.70 -1.42
CA ARG A 9 -14.69 -21.01 -1.69
C ARG A 9 -14.96 -20.83 -3.18
N ALA A 10 -16.24 -20.91 -3.56
CA ALA A 10 -16.67 -20.59 -4.91
C ALA A 10 -16.44 -19.10 -5.21
N PRO A 11 -16.14 -18.70 -6.47
CA PRO A 11 -15.86 -17.31 -6.83
C PRO A 11 -16.93 -16.31 -6.38
N GLY A 12 -18.21 -16.67 -6.45
CA GLY A 12 -19.31 -15.80 -6.00
C GLY A 12 -19.38 -15.61 -4.49
N GLU A 13 -19.06 -16.62 -3.69
CA GLU A 13 -18.98 -16.51 -2.23
C GLU A 13 -17.81 -15.63 -1.79
N LEU A 14 -16.71 -15.73 -2.53
CA LEU A 14 -15.53 -14.89 -2.28
C LEU A 14 -15.82 -13.42 -2.56
N ALA A 15 -16.48 -13.12 -3.67
CA ALA A 15 -16.88 -11.74 -4.01
C ALA A 15 -17.81 -11.15 -2.95
N ALA A 16 -18.82 -11.90 -2.52
CA ALA A 16 -19.76 -11.46 -1.48
C ALA A 16 -19.07 -11.27 -0.11
N ALA A 17 -18.11 -12.15 0.24
CA ALA A 17 -17.33 -12.02 1.48
C ALA A 17 -16.40 -10.79 1.41
N THR A 18 -15.79 -10.53 0.25
CA THR A 18 -14.95 -9.35 0.02
C THR A 18 -15.77 -8.07 0.14
N GLN A 19 -16.95 -8.02 -0.47
CA GLN A 19 -17.82 -6.84 -0.39
C GLN A 19 -18.22 -6.56 1.07
N ARG A 20 -18.66 -7.57 1.81
CA ARG A 20 -18.98 -7.41 3.25
C ARG A 20 -17.78 -6.92 4.05
N PHE A 21 -16.58 -7.44 3.79
CA PHE A 21 -15.36 -7.00 4.45
C PHE A 21 -15.09 -5.51 4.16
N ILE A 22 -15.28 -5.08 2.92
CA ILE A 22 -15.13 -3.66 2.56
C ILE A 22 -16.16 -2.79 3.29
N ASP A 23 -17.43 -3.18 3.27
CA ASP A 23 -18.52 -2.36 3.80
C ASP A 23 -18.52 -2.31 5.33
N GLU A 24 -18.30 -3.45 5.99
CA GLU A 24 -18.44 -3.59 7.45
C GLU A 24 -17.14 -3.27 8.21
N VAL A 25 -15.98 -3.48 7.57
CA VAL A 25 -14.68 -3.35 8.25
C VAL A 25 -13.85 -2.18 7.71
N ILE A 26 -13.66 -2.13 6.39
CA ILE A 26 -12.71 -1.16 5.81
C ILE A 26 -13.32 0.23 5.71
N GLN A 27 -14.51 0.35 5.15
CA GLN A 27 -15.14 1.65 4.91
C GLN A 27 -15.29 2.49 6.19
N PRO A 28 -15.69 1.92 7.36
CA PRO A 28 -15.73 2.66 8.62
C PRO A 28 -14.36 3.10 9.13
N CYS A 29 -13.27 2.41 8.74
CA CYS A 29 -11.89 2.74 9.13
C CYS A 29 -11.25 3.82 8.23
N VAL A 30 -11.85 4.18 7.10
CA VAL A 30 -11.32 5.22 6.20
C VAL A 30 -11.76 6.60 6.68
N HIS A 31 -10.91 7.25 7.45
CA HIS A 31 -11.16 8.57 7.98
C HIS A 31 -11.19 9.66 6.91
N ASP A 32 -12.00 10.71 7.14
CA ASP A 32 -12.14 11.83 6.20
C ASP A 32 -10.82 12.57 5.93
N ASN A 33 -9.94 12.66 6.93
CA ASN A 33 -8.61 13.25 6.76
C ASN A 33 -7.75 12.45 5.77
N ALA A 34 -7.85 11.11 5.77
CA ALA A 34 -7.14 10.27 4.79
C ALA A 34 -7.70 10.50 3.37
N ARG A 35 -9.03 10.59 3.23
CA ARG A 35 -9.68 10.94 1.95
C ARG A 35 -9.29 12.34 1.48
N ALA A 36 -9.21 13.30 2.40
CA ALA A 36 -8.76 14.67 2.09
C ALA A 36 -7.31 14.71 1.61
N LEU A 37 -6.43 13.93 2.25
CA LEU A 37 -5.04 13.79 1.81
C LEU A 37 -4.95 13.24 0.39
N LEU A 38 -5.68 12.16 0.08
CA LEU A 38 -5.72 11.58 -1.27
C LEU A 38 -6.25 12.60 -2.30
N ARG A 39 -7.36 13.28 -2.00
CA ARG A 39 -7.93 14.32 -2.88
C ARG A 39 -6.93 15.43 -3.19
N ARG A 40 -6.14 15.87 -2.20
CA ARG A 40 -5.12 16.90 -2.41
C ARG A 40 -4.08 16.47 -3.45
N HIS A 41 -3.61 15.23 -3.38
CA HIS A 41 -2.66 14.68 -4.36
C HIS A 41 -3.29 14.51 -5.74
N VAL A 42 -4.55 14.02 -5.80
CA VAL A 42 -5.30 13.93 -7.07
C VAL A 42 -5.45 15.32 -7.72
N GLN A 43 -5.80 16.36 -6.94
CA GLN A 43 -5.97 17.72 -7.44
C GLN A 43 -4.65 18.36 -7.88
N ALA A 44 -3.52 17.96 -7.27
CA ALA A 44 -2.20 18.39 -7.69
C ALA A 44 -1.71 17.67 -8.98
N GLY A 45 -2.45 16.67 -9.46
CA GLY A 45 -2.05 15.85 -10.61
C GLY A 45 -0.97 14.82 -10.27
N ASP A 46 -0.77 14.53 -9.00
CA ASP A 46 0.23 13.57 -8.55
C ASP A 46 -0.15 12.14 -8.95
N ARG A 47 0.86 11.33 -9.23
CA ARG A 47 0.70 9.89 -9.40
C ARG A 47 0.61 9.23 -8.03
N ILE A 48 -0.43 8.46 -7.81
CA ILE A 48 -0.68 7.84 -6.51
C ILE A 48 -0.57 6.32 -6.64
N ALA A 49 0.16 5.70 -5.71
CA ALA A 49 0.26 4.26 -5.59
C ALA A 49 0.07 3.81 -4.14
N ILE A 50 -0.65 2.72 -3.93
CA ILE A 50 -0.66 2.02 -2.64
C ILE A 50 0.47 0.99 -2.65
N VAL A 51 1.38 1.07 -1.65
CA VAL A 51 2.51 0.15 -1.49
C VAL A 51 2.35 -0.60 -0.17
N THR A 52 2.12 -1.91 -0.22
CA THR A 52 1.77 -2.69 0.97
C THR A 52 2.38 -4.10 0.98
N ALA A 53 2.77 -4.56 2.17
CA ALA A 53 3.20 -5.95 2.38
C ALA A 53 2.03 -6.96 2.34
N THR A 54 0.80 -6.49 2.51
CA THR A 54 -0.41 -7.34 2.42
C THR A 54 -0.60 -7.80 0.98
N ASN A 55 -1.17 -8.99 0.80
CA ASN A 55 -1.37 -9.55 -0.53
C ASN A 55 -2.41 -8.79 -1.36
N GLU A 56 -2.30 -8.92 -2.70
CA GLU A 56 -3.14 -8.20 -3.65
C GLU A 56 -4.64 -8.54 -3.57
N PHE A 57 -5.00 -9.73 -3.12
CA PHE A 57 -6.41 -10.13 -3.02
C PHE A 57 -7.16 -9.34 -1.96
N VAL A 58 -6.52 -9.05 -0.83
CA VAL A 58 -7.10 -8.24 0.23
C VAL A 58 -7.04 -6.76 -0.11
N THR A 59 -5.95 -6.30 -0.73
CA THR A 59 -5.68 -4.87 -0.88
C THR A 59 -6.25 -4.27 -2.15
N ARG A 60 -6.48 -5.05 -3.20
CA ARG A 60 -7.07 -4.53 -4.45
C ARG A 60 -8.47 -3.94 -4.28
N PRO A 61 -9.41 -4.59 -3.55
CA PRO A 61 -10.70 -3.98 -3.25
C PRO A 61 -10.58 -2.69 -2.41
N ILE A 62 -9.59 -2.63 -1.51
CA ILE A 62 -9.31 -1.43 -0.70
C ILE A 62 -8.79 -0.29 -1.60
N ALA A 63 -7.87 -0.60 -2.52
CA ALA A 63 -7.37 0.38 -3.49
C ALA A 63 -8.51 0.94 -4.35
N ALA A 64 -9.39 0.08 -4.83
CA ALA A 64 -10.58 0.48 -5.60
C ALA A 64 -11.52 1.38 -4.78
N LEU A 65 -11.79 1.05 -3.49
CA LEU A 65 -12.58 1.90 -2.58
C LEU A 65 -11.98 3.31 -2.43
N LEU A 66 -10.65 3.39 -2.44
CA LEU A 66 -9.91 4.65 -2.30
C LEU A 66 -9.72 5.41 -3.63
N GLY A 67 -10.13 4.83 -4.75
CA GLY A 67 -9.95 5.39 -6.09
C GLY A 67 -8.48 5.44 -6.53
N VAL A 68 -7.66 4.47 -6.06
CA VAL A 68 -6.24 4.38 -6.42
C VAL A 68 -6.02 3.17 -7.35
N ASP A 69 -5.67 3.45 -8.59
CA ASP A 69 -5.50 2.43 -9.62
C ASP A 69 -4.19 1.63 -9.45
N THR A 70 -3.13 2.29 -9.00
CA THR A 70 -1.81 1.65 -8.84
C THR A 70 -1.69 0.98 -7.48
N LEU A 71 -1.55 -0.35 -7.52
CA LEU A 71 -1.35 -1.17 -6.32
C LEU A 71 -0.06 -1.98 -6.43
N ILE A 72 0.88 -1.72 -5.53
CA ILE A 72 2.15 -2.45 -5.36
C ILE A 72 2.04 -3.29 -4.08
N ALA A 73 1.43 -4.45 -4.18
CA ALA A 73 1.18 -5.38 -3.07
C ALA A 73 2.07 -6.62 -3.19
N THR A 74 2.17 -7.43 -2.13
CA THR A 74 2.75 -8.76 -2.25
C THR A 74 1.86 -9.63 -3.13
N GLU A 75 2.41 -10.17 -4.20
CA GLU A 75 1.68 -11.04 -5.14
C GLU A 75 1.77 -12.50 -4.70
N LEU A 76 0.70 -13.25 -4.96
CA LEU A 76 0.66 -14.68 -4.71
C LEU A 76 0.75 -15.47 -6.01
N GLN A 77 1.43 -16.60 -5.98
CA GLN A 77 1.47 -17.54 -7.09
C GLN A 77 0.06 -18.04 -7.42
N ARG A 78 -0.18 -18.28 -8.71
CA ARG A 78 -1.44 -18.84 -9.20
C ARG A 78 -1.23 -20.22 -9.78
N ASP A 79 -2.16 -21.13 -9.53
CA ASP A 79 -2.20 -22.43 -10.17
C ASP A 79 -2.69 -22.34 -11.63
N ALA A 80 -2.74 -23.47 -12.32
CA ALA A 80 -3.19 -23.54 -13.71
C ALA A 80 -4.66 -23.09 -13.92
N LEU A 81 -5.44 -23.01 -12.85
CA LEU A 81 -6.83 -22.53 -12.85
C LEU A 81 -6.93 -21.07 -12.42
N GLY A 82 -5.79 -20.36 -12.25
CA GLY A 82 -5.74 -18.96 -11.82
C GLY A 82 -6.00 -18.73 -10.33
N ARG A 83 -6.08 -19.77 -9.50
CA ARG A 83 -6.34 -19.68 -8.06
C ARG A 83 -5.04 -19.43 -7.31
N ALA A 84 -5.08 -18.59 -6.26
CA ALA A 84 -3.92 -18.35 -5.41
C ALA A 84 -3.48 -19.64 -4.70
N THR A 85 -2.19 -19.99 -4.79
CA THR A 85 -1.60 -21.15 -4.10
C THR A 85 -1.31 -20.86 -2.63
N GLY A 86 -1.15 -19.59 -2.29
CA GLY A 86 -0.71 -19.11 -0.97
C GLY A 86 0.79 -18.88 -0.87
N GLU A 87 1.55 -19.22 -1.90
CA GLU A 87 2.98 -18.92 -2.00
C GLU A 87 3.19 -17.54 -2.60
N ILE A 88 4.29 -16.87 -2.20
CA ILE A 88 4.62 -15.53 -2.72
C ILE A 88 5.19 -15.66 -4.14
N HIS A 89 4.70 -14.82 -5.04
CA HIS A 89 5.25 -14.67 -6.37
C HIS A 89 6.26 -13.51 -6.41
N GLY A 90 7.48 -13.79 -6.84
CA GLY A 90 8.53 -12.78 -6.97
C GLY A 90 8.97 -12.15 -5.65
N VAL A 91 9.31 -10.86 -5.67
CA VAL A 91 9.79 -10.12 -4.51
C VAL A 91 8.60 -9.63 -3.68
N PRO A 92 8.49 -9.96 -2.38
CA PRO A 92 7.43 -9.42 -1.53
C PRO A 92 7.58 -7.90 -1.34
N ALA A 93 6.47 -7.17 -1.25
CA ALA A 93 6.46 -5.74 -0.99
C ALA A 93 6.68 -5.43 0.51
N PHE A 94 7.81 -5.90 1.06
CA PHE A 94 8.16 -5.79 2.47
C PHE A 94 9.59 -5.28 2.62
N ARG A 95 9.82 -4.30 3.49
CA ARG A 95 11.11 -3.65 3.72
C ARG A 95 11.76 -3.19 2.40
N GLU A 96 12.99 -3.62 2.11
CA GLU A 96 13.76 -3.32 0.89
C GLU A 96 13.01 -3.76 -0.38
N GLY A 97 12.18 -4.79 -0.27
CA GLY A 97 11.31 -5.24 -1.36
C GLY A 97 10.33 -4.18 -1.83
N LYS A 98 9.88 -3.25 -0.96
CA LYS A 98 9.07 -2.10 -1.40
C LYS A 98 9.85 -1.20 -2.35
N VAL A 99 11.11 -0.90 -2.04
CA VAL A 99 11.99 -0.09 -2.91
C VAL A 99 12.17 -0.75 -4.27
N ALA A 100 12.49 -2.06 -4.28
CA ALA A 100 12.67 -2.80 -5.51
C ALA A 100 11.40 -2.81 -6.38
N ARG A 101 10.22 -3.03 -5.78
CA ARG A 101 8.96 -3.08 -6.51
C ARG A 101 8.49 -1.71 -7.01
N VAL A 102 8.68 -0.64 -6.23
CA VAL A 102 8.43 0.72 -6.68
C VAL A 102 9.36 1.08 -7.84
N GLY A 103 10.65 0.73 -7.73
CA GLY A 103 11.61 0.91 -8.82
C GLY A 103 11.23 0.15 -10.10
N ALA A 104 10.79 -1.10 -9.97
CA ALA A 104 10.32 -1.91 -11.11
C ALA A 104 9.05 -1.31 -11.76
N TRP A 105 8.10 -0.83 -10.96
CA TRP A 105 6.91 -0.15 -11.46
C TRP A 105 7.29 1.11 -12.26
N LEU A 106 8.12 1.97 -11.69
CA LEU A 106 8.58 3.18 -12.38
C LEU A 106 9.36 2.86 -13.66
N ALA A 107 10.24 1.86 -13.62
CA ALA A 107 11.00 1.42 -14.80
C ALA A 107 10.10 0.90 -15.93
N HIS A 108 9.02 0.18 -15.59
CA HIS A 108 8.01 -0.25 -16.57
C HIS A 108 7.34 0.94 -17.29
N GLU A 109 7.26 2.09 -16.61
CA GLU A 109 6.74 3.34 -17.17
C GLU A 109 7.83 4.22 -17.81
N GLY A 110 9.06 3.69 -17.95
CA GLY A 110 10.21 4.42 -18.49
C GLY A 110 10.70 5.56 -17.57
N ARG A 111 10.48 5.46 -16.25
CA ARG A 111 10.81 6.48 -15.26
C ARG A 111 11.65 5.91 -14.12
N ARG A 112 12.26 6.83 -13.36
CA ARG A 112 12.97 6.56 -12.10
C ARG A 112 12.48 7.53 -11.03
N MET A 113 12.73 7.25 -9.76
CA MET A 113 12.34 8.14 -8.64
C MET A 113 12.91 9.57 -8.81
N GLN A 114 14.13 9.68 -9.31
CA GLN A 114 14.81 10.97 -9.53
C GLN A 114 14.23 11.81 -10.67
N ASP A 115 13.37 11.24 -11.50
CA ASP A 115 12.74 11.96 -12.61
C ASP A 115 11.52 12.79 -12.14
N PHE A 116 11.16 12.69 -10.85
CA PHE A 116 10.10 13.48 -10.23
C PHE A 116 10.71 14.63 -9.42
N GLU A 117 10.12 15.81 -9.54
CA GLU A 117 10.51 16.98 -8.73
C GLU A 117 10.28 16.72 -7.24
N ARG A 118 9.17 16.06 -6.91
CA ARG A 118 8.82 15.65 -5.55
C ARG A 118 8.25 14.24 -5.54
N SER A 119 8.57 13.51 -4.47
CA SER A 119 8.03 12.19 -4.19
C SER A 119 7.69 12.08 -2.72
N TYR A 120 6.47 11.69 -2.42
CA TYR A 120 5.97 11.54 -1.05
C TYR A 120 5.82 10.07 -0.70
N PHE A 121 6.13 9.72 0.54
CA PHE A 121 5.76 8.42 1.06
C PHE A 121 5.24 8.57 2.49
N TYR A 122 4.03 8.05 2.71
CA TYR A 122 3.30 8.09 3.97
C TYR A 122 3.33 6.71 4.61
N SER A 123 3.86 6.58 5.83
CA SER A 123 3.92 5.30 6.53
C SER A 123 3.84 5.47 8.05
N ASP A 124 3.33 4.43 8.73
CA ASP A 124 3.24 4.29 10.19
C ASP A 124 4.35 3.39 10.76
N SER A 125 5.10 2.68 9.91
CA SER A 125 5.95 1.56 10.30
C SER A 125 7.43 1.77 10.00
N THR A 126 8.29 1.34 10.93
CA THR A 126 9.74 1.25 10.70
C THR A 126 10.13 0.22 9.64
N ASN A 127 9.25 -0.72 9.30
CA ASN A 127 9.49 -1.64 8.17
C ASN A 127 9.60 -0.91 6.83
N ASP A 128 9.19 0.34 6.77
CA ASP A 128 9.13 1.15 5.57
C ASP A 128 10.28 2.18 5.48
N LEU A 129 11.23 2.13 6.41
CA LEU A 129 12.37 3.06 6.46
C LEU A 129 13.14 3.08 5.14
N ALA A 130 13.40 1.93 4.53
CA ALA A 130 14.13 1.86 3.27
C ALA A 130 13.46 2.68 2.15
N LEU A 131 12.12 2.72 2.09
CA LEU A 131 11.40 3.51 1.10
C LEU A 131 11.21 4.96 1.54
N LEU A 132 11.01 5.23 2.85
CA LEU A 132 10.98 6.59 3.40
C LEU A 132 12.28 7.35 3.12
N GLU A 133 13.41 6.66 3.11
CA GLU A 133 14.74 7.23 2.82
C GLU A 133 15.01 7.48 1.33
N GLN A 134 14.18 6.95 0.43
CA GLN A 134 14.33 7.10 -1.02
C GLN A 134 13.52 8.25 -1.61
N VAL A 135 12.52 8.73 -0.88
CA VAL A 135 11.66 9.81 -1.35
C VAL A 135 12.19 11.18 -0.90
N SER A 136 11.81 12.24 -1.63
CA SER A 136 12.16 13.61 -1.25
C SER A 136 11.40 14.10 -0.03
N ASP A 137 10.17 13.63 0.16
CA ASP A 137 9.24 14.09 1.19
C ASP A 137 8.69 12.90 2.00
N PRO A 138 9.50 12.32 2.91
CA PRO A 138 9.02 11.27 3.81
C PRO A 138 8.08 11.84 4.87
N VAL A 139 6.95 11.17 5.12
CA VAL A 139 5.96 11.58 6.12
C VAL A 139 5.62 10.42 7.04
N ALA A 140 5.89 10.57 8.33
CA ALA A 140 5.48 9.60 9.34
C ALA A 140 4.00 9.82 9.69
N THR A 141 3.11 8.92 9.25
CA THR A 141 1.67 9.07 9.37
C THR A 141 1.12 8.15 10.43
N ASN A 142 0.48 8.68 11.48
CA ASN A 142 0.06 7.92 12.67
C ASN A 142 1.14 6.93 13.14
N PRO A 143 2.40 7.37 13.28
CA PRO A 143 3.54 6.47 13.38
C PRO A 143 3.56 5.67 14.68
N SER A 144 4.10 4.46 14.58
CA SER A 144 4.53 3.71 15.76
C SER A 144 5.51 4.53 16.60
N PRO A 145 5.62 4.28 17.92
CA PRO A 145 6.56 5.03 18.77
C PRO A 145 8.01 4.99 18.29
N ALA A 146 8.41 3.89 17.63
CA ALA A 146 9.74 3.74 17.05
C ALA A 146 9.93 4.66 15.82
N LEU A 147 8.98 4.67 14.89
CA LEU A 147 9.05 5.54 13.71
C LEU A 147 8.90 7.02 14.10
N GLN A 148 8.08 7.33 15.09
CA GLN A 148 7.95 8.72 15.59
C GLN A 148 9.28 9.26 16.09
N ARG A 149 10.06 8.48 16.86
CA ARG A 149 11.41 8.89 17.32
C ARG A 149 12.36 9.14 16.15
N ILE A 150 12.35 8.26 15.16
CA ILE A 150 13.18 8.41 13.95
C ILE A 150 12.78 9.65 13.16
N ALA A 151 11.48 9.87 12.96
CA ALA A 151 10.97 11.05 12.27
C ALA A 151 11.42 12.35 12.97
N GLN A 152 11.31 12.42 14.30
CA GLN A 152 11.78 13.56 15.08
C GLN A 152 13.29 13.79 14.92
N GLN A 153 14.12 12.72 15.00
CA GLN A 153 15.57 12.83 14.85
C GLN A 153 16.00 13.30 13.45
N ARG A 154 15.22 12.93 12.41
CA ARG A 154 15.50 13.25 11.01
C ARG A 154 14.78 14.51 10.51
N GLY A 155 13.96 15.15 11.35
CA GLY A 155 13.16 16.31 10.98
C GLY A 155 12.04 15.98 9.98
N TRP A 156 11.59 14.73 9.92
CA TRP A 156 10.49 14.34 9.05
C TRP A 156 9.14 14.80 9.64
N PRO A 157 8.22 15.27 8.80
CA PRO A 157 6.86 15.61 9.24
C PRO A 157 6.15 14.41 9.88
N VAL A 158 5.44 14.68 10.97
CA VAL A 158 4.53 13.72 11.60
C VAL A 158 3.10 14.18 11.32
N LEU A 159 2.33 13.35 10.63
CA LEU A 159 0.94 13.59 10.28
C LEU A 159 0.03 12.67 11.09
N ARG A 160 -0.99 13.22 11.73
CA ARG A 160 -2.04 12.43 12.38
C ARG A 160 -3.34 12.59 11.61
N LEU A 161 -3.80 11.51 11.01
CA LEU A 161 -5.04 11.46 10.23
C LEU A 161 -6.24 11.06 11.09
N PHE A 162 -5.98 10.37 12.20
CA PHE A 162 -6.99 9.96 13.20
C PHE A 162 -6.32 9.84 14.58
N GLU A 163 -7.09 9.90 15.62
CA GLU A 163 -6.68 9.72 17.02
C GLU A 163 -6.89 8.27 17.46
#